data_23bbad58025022edda603f937a427196
#
_entry.id   23bbad58025022edda603f937a427196
#
_cell.length_a   1.000
_cell.length_b   1.000
_cell.length_c   1.000
_cell.angle_alpha   90.00
_cell.angle_beta   90.00
_cell.angle_gamma   90.00
#
_symmetry.space_group_name_H-M   'P 1'
#
loop_
_entity.id
_entity.type
_entity.pdbx_description
1 polymer ?
#
loop_
_entity_poly.entity_id
_entity_poly.type
_entity_poly.pdbx_seq_one_letter_code
_entity_poly.pdbx_strand_id
1 'polypeptide(L)'
;MKRIIVMVLKNIIFVPYYWIMLNWYAAHVDKYTEEQRYAMLKKIDHAANRGGNLHIDGHGVENIPSQNGFMFYPNHQGLYDVLAIMEVCPVPFSVVAKKEVGNVPFLKQVFSCMKAFLIDREDIKQSMQVIINVTKEVKAGRNYLIFAEGTRSKNGNHPQE
;
A
#
# COMPACT_ATOMS: atom_id res chain seq x y z
N MET A 1 6.12 6.29 16.59
CA MET A 1 4.81 6.36 17.25
C MET A 1 4.34 7.79 17.51
N LYS A 2 5.14 8.70 18.08
CA LYS A 2 4.70 10.11 18.35
C LYS A 2 4.16 10.84 17.11
N ARG A 3 4.76 10.70 15.92
CA ARG A 3 4.29 11.35 14.69
C ARG A 3 2.92 10.86 14.24
N ILE A 4 2.64 9.55 14.36
CA ILE A 4 1.33 8.97 14.01
C ILE A 4 0.23 9.58 14.90
N ILE A 5 0.50 9.74 16.19
CA ILE A 5 -0.44 10.38 17.12
C ILE A 5 -0.70 11.83 16.69
N VAL A 6 0.34 12.59 16.34
CA VAL A 6 0.20 13.97 15.83
C VAL A 6 -0.62 14.02 14.53
N MET A 7 -0.38 13.08 13.60
CA MET A 7 -1.17 12.96 12.37
C MET A 7 -2.67 12.80 12.68
N VAL A 8 -3.01 11.89 13.60
CA VAL A 8 -4.39 11.62 14.00
C VAL A 8 -4.99 12.83 14.71
N LEU A 9 -4.29 13.44 15.67
CA LEU A 9 -4.78 14.59 16.43
C LEU A 9 -5.06 15.82 15.55
N LYS A 10 -4.16 16.13 14.62
CA LYS A 10 -4.36 17.25 13.68
C LYS A 10 -5.48 17.02 12.66
N ASN A 11 -5.77 15.76 12.36
CA ASN A 11 -6.84 15.40 11.45
C ASN A 11 -8.11 14.92 12.16
N ILE A 12 -8.21 15.06 13.50
CA ILE A 12 -9.26 14.43 14.33
C ILE A 12 -10.67 14.78 13.85
N ILE A 13 -10.88 16.00 13.36
CA ILE A 13 -12.18 16.45 12.82
C ILE A 13 -12.52 15.72 11.52
N PHE A 14 -11.50 15.36 10.71
CA PHE A 14 -11.67 14.69 9.42
C PHE A 14 -11.58 13.16 9.51
N VAL A 15 -11.08 12.61 10.62
CA VAL A 15 -10.95 11.16 10.82
C VAL A 15 -12.29 10.44 10.64
N PRO A 16 -13.43 10.88 11.19
CA PRO A 16 -14.70 10.20 10.97
C PRO A 16 -15.11 10.20 9.48
N TYR A 17 -14.92 11.32 8.79
CA TYR A 17 -15.20 11.44 7.36
C TYR A 17 -14.36 10.46 6.54
N TYR A 18 -13.04 10.42 6.76
CA TYR A 18 -12.14 9.51 6.05
C TYR A 18 -12.42 8.05 6.40
N TRP A 19 -12.80 7.77 7.65
CA TRP A 19 -13.18 6.43 8.08
C TRP A 19 -14.44 5.94 7.37
N ILE A 20 -15.49 6.76 7.32
CA ILE A 20 -16.74 6.44 6.61
C ILE A 20 -16.44 6.22 5.11
N MET A 21 -15.71 7.15 4.50
CA MET A 21 -15.35 7.06 3.08
C MET A 21 -14.54 5.79 2.77
N LEU A 22 -13.54 5.48 3.58
CA LEU A 22 -12.71 4.28 3.41
C LEU A 22 -13.53 3.00 3.53
N ASN A 23 -14.40 2.90 4.53
CA ASN A 23 -15.29 1.74 4.69
C ASN A 23 -16.29 1.62 3.54
N TRP A 24 -16.83 2.74 3.07
CA TRP A 24 -17.74 2.74 1.93
C TRP A 24 -17.05 2.20 0.66
N TYR A 25 -15.87 2.68 0.33
CA TYR A 25 -15.10 2.19 -0.81
C TYR A 25 -14.69 0.72 -0.64
N ALA A 26 -14.28 0.32 0.57
CA ALA A 26 -13.92 -1.05 0.88
C ALA A 26 -15.11 -2.03 0.74
N ALA A 27 -16.32 -1.59 1.08
CA ALA A 27 -17.54 -2.39 0.94
C ALA A 27 -18.07 -2.43 -0.50
N HIS A 28 -17.67 -1.49 -1.35
CA HIS A 28 -18.18 -1.33 -2.72
C HIS A 28 -17.05 -1.29 -3.76
N VAL A 29 -15.99 -2.10 -3.56
CA VAL A 29 -14.78 -2.05 -4.40
C VAL A 29 -15.06 -2.24 -5.89
N ASP A 30 -16.11 -3.00 -6.24
CA ASP A 30 -16.45 -3.30 -7.64
C ASP A 30 -17.27 -2.19 -8.31
N LYS A 31 -17.76 -1.20 -7.55
CA LYS A 31 -18.42 0.00 -8.08
C LYS A 31 -17.44 1.07 -8.54
N TYR A 32 -16.19 0.97 -8.15
CA TYR A 32 -15.15 1.97 -8.40
C TYR A 32 -14.02 1.38 -9.22
N THR A 33 -13.48 2.16 -10.16
CA THR A 33 -12.28 1.78 -10.90
C THR A 33 -11.05 1.76 -9.98
N GLU A 34 -9.96 1.17 -10.43
CA GLU A 34 -8.71 1.14 -9.67
C GLU A 34 -8.19 2.55 -9.39
N GLU A 35 -8.26 3.42 -10.40
CA GLU A 35 -7.84 4.82 -10.31
C GLU A 35 -8.65 5.59 -9.26
N GLN A 36 -9.98 5.38 -9.23
CA GLN A 36 -10.86 6.03 -8.26
C GLN A 36 -10.55 5.60 -6.83
N ARG A 37 -10.33 4.29 -6.61
CA ARG A 37 -9.96 3.75 -5.31
C ARG A 37 -8.58 4.26 -4.88
N TYR A 38 -7.62 4.26 -5.80
CA TYR A 38 -6.27 4.74 -5.54
C TYR A 38 -6.24 6.25 -5.24
N ALA A 39 -6.95 7.06 -6.01
CA ALA A 39 -7.07 8.50 -5.76
C ALA A 39 -7.68 8.80 -4.38
N MET A 40 -8.68 8.01 -3.95
CA MET A 40 -9.26 8.12 -2.62
C MET A 40 -8.23 7.79 -1.53
N LEU A 41 -7.45 6.72 -1.70
CA LEU A 41 -6.38 6.35 -0.76
C LEU A 41 -5.28 7.42 -0.70
N LYS A 42 -4.83 7.94 -1.84
CA LYS A 42 -3.87 9.07 -1.90
C LYS A 42 -4.39 10.31 -1.17
N LYS A 43 -5.68 10.61 -1.29
CA LYS A 43 -6.28 11.74 -0.56
C LYS A 43 -6.17 11.58 0.96
N ILE A 44 -6.40 10.37 1.47
CA ILE A 44 -6.26 10.07 2.90
C ILE A 44 -4.78 10.15 3.31
N ASP A 45 -3.89 9.56 2.53
CA ASP A 45 -2.45 9.57 2.78
C ASP A 45 -1.89 11.00 2.80
N HIS A 46 -2.22 11.79 1.79
CA HIS A 46 -1.81 13.20 1.71
C HIS A 46 -2.32 14.03 2.91
N ALA A 47 -3.56 13.81 3.36
CA ALA A 47 -4.08 14.47 4.55
C ALA A 47 -3.31 14.04 5.82
N ALA A 48 -2.97 12.76 5.95
CA ALA A 48 -2.15 12.24 7.04
C ALA A 48 -0.75 12.86 7.02
N ASN A 49 -0.09 12.89 5.87
CA ASN A 49 1.25 13.45 5.68
C ASN A 49 1.29 14.94 6.08
N ARG A 50 0.33 15.71 5.58
CA ARG A 50 0.21 17.14 5.95
C ARG A 50 -0.03 17.32 7.45
N GLY A 51 -0.90 16.50 8.07
CA GLY A 51 -1.13 16.51 9.51
C GLY A 51 0.12 16.18 10.32
N GLY A 52 0.93 15.24 9.85
CA GLY A 52 2.20 14.84 10.44
C GLY A 52 3.37 15.78 10.16
N ASN A 53 3.16 16.83 9.37
CA ASN A 53 4.22 17.70 8.84
C ASN A 53 5.33 16.87 8.17
N LEU A 54 4.92 15.87 7.36
CA LEU A 54 5.82 15.05 6.56
C LEU A 54 5.85 15.59 5.14
N HIS A 55 7.03 15.74 4.63
CA HIS A 55 7.29 16.01 3.22
C HIS A 55 7.99 14.79 2.64
N ILE A 56 7.43 14.25 1.57
CA ILE A 56 8.00 13.11 0.86
C ILE A 56 8.60 13.64 -0.43
N ASP A 57 9.90 13.53 -0.55
CA ASP A 57 10.65 13.94 -1.73
C ASP A 57 10.98 12.69 -2.56
N GLY A 58 10.34 12.59 -3.71
CA GLY A 58 10.48 11.45 -4.61
C GLY A 58 11.52 11.73 -5.68
N HIS A 59 12.60 10.98 -5.69
CA HIS A 59 13.62 11.03 -6.74
C HIS A 59 13.48 9.85 -7.69
N GLY A 60 13.70 10.06 -8.99
CA GLY A 60 13.65 9.01 -10.00
C GLY A 60 12.23 8.57 -10.39
N VAL A 61 11.20 9.36 -10.05
CA VAL A 61 9.80 9.06 -10.41
C VAL A 61 9.62 8.95 -11.93
N GLU A 62 10.43 9.68 -12.70
CA GLU A 62 10.50 9.62 -14.16
C GLU A 62 10.96 8.27 -14.71
N ASN A 63 11.59 7.42 -13.88
CA ASN A 63 12.01 6.08 -14.27
C ASN A 63 10.91 5.02 -14.09
N ILE A 64 9.76 5.39 -13.52
CA ILE A 64 8.61 4.48 -13.42
C ILE A 64 8.11 4.20 -14.85
N PRO A 65 7.90 2.91 -15.22
CA PRO A 65 7.44 2.57 -16.56
C PRO A 65 6.15 3.28 -16.93
N SER A 66 6.07 3.84 -18.14
CA SER A 66 4.84 4.45 -18.67
C SER A 66 3.77 3.41 -19.00
N GLN A 67 4.17 2.18 -19.29
CA GLN A 67 3.28 1.06 -19.53
C GLN A 67 3.00 0.31 -18.22
N ASN A 68 1.72 0.13 -17.88
CA ASN A 68 1.31 -0.67 -16.73
C ASN A 68 1.62 -2.17 -16.92
N GLY A 69 1.59 -2.93 -15.83
CA GLY A 69 1.91 -4.35 -15.82
C GLY A 69 3.33 -4.61 -15.32
N PHE A 70 3.75 -3.90 -14.28
CA PHE A 70 5.06 -4.06 -13.64
C PHE A 70 4.95 -4.28 -12.14
N MET A 71 6.07 -4.65 -11.51
CA MET A 71 6.18 -4.86 -10.07
C MET A 71 7.28 -3.98 -9.48
N PHE A 72 6.94 -3.34 -8.36
CA PHE A 72 7.91 -2.70 -7.48
C PHE A 72 8.48 -3.71 -6.48
N TYR A 73 9.80 -3.69 -6.31
CA TYR A 73 10.54 -4.48 -5.31
C TYR A 73 11.36 -3.55 -4.40
N PRO A 74 10.71 -2.72 -3.58
CA PRO A 74 11.43 -1.83 -2.70
C PRO A 74 12.03 -2.56 -1.51
N ASN A 75 13.09 -1.98 -0.92
CA ASN A 75 13.58 -2.37 0.39
C ASN A 75 12.53 -2.08 1.46
N HIS A 76 12.45 -2.90 2.52
CA HIS A 76 11.46 -2.74 3.57
C HIS A 76 12.10 -2.26 4.87
N GLN A 77 11.81 -1.02 5.28
CA GLN A 77 12.29 -0.44 6.53
C GLN A 77 11.19 -0.22 7.56
N GLY A 78 9.96 0.03 7.12
CA GLY A 78 8.87 0.34 8.04
C GLY A 78 7.46 0.24 7.44
N LEU A 79 6.47 0.34 8.32
CA LEU A 79 5.06 0.31 7.93
C LEU A 79 4.67 1.48 7.03
N TYR A 80 5.47 2.54 7.01
CA TYR A 80 5.18 3.75 6.25
C TYR A 80 5.65 3.68 4.79
N ASP A 81 6.47 2.70 4.43
CA ASP A 81 7.09 2.63 3.10
C ASP A 81 6.05 2.62 1.96
N VAL A 82 4.97 1.86 2.12
CA VAL A 82 3.89 1.79 1.11
C VAL A 82 3.22 3.15 0.92
N LEU A 83 2.99 3.87 2.02
CA LEU A 83 2.38 5.21 1.99
C LEU A 83 3.31 6.23 1.35
N ALA A 84 4.60 6.20 1.70
CA ALA A 84 5.60 7.08 1.09
C ALA A 84 5.71 6.85 -0.43
N ILE A 85 5.68 5.58 -0.88
CA ILE A 85 5.67 5.26 -2.31
C ILE A 85 4.36 5.72 -2.96
N MET A 86 3.21 5.51 -2.29
CA MET A 86 1.90 5.94 -2.78
C MET A 86 1.83 7.47 -2.96
N GLU A 87 2.41 8.24 -2.05
CA GLU A 87 2.41 9.71 -2.14
C GLU A 87 3.05 10.21 -3.43
N VAL A 88 4.19 9.62 -3.84
CA VAL A 88 4.96 10.07 -5.00
C VAL A 88 4.63 9.33 -6.29
N CYS A 89 4.11 8.11 -6.20
CA CYS A 89 3.84 7.29 -7.39
C CYS A 89 2.68 7.86 -8.22
N PRO A 90 2.89 8.14 -9.53
CA PRO A 90 1.85 8.74 -10.38
C PRO A 90 0.79 7.73 -10.83
N VAL A 91 1.07 6.43 -10.76
CA VAL A 91 0.20 5.37 -11.26
C VAL A 91 -0.31 4.49 -10.13
N PRO A 92 -1.53 3.93 -10.25
CA PRO A 92 -2.05 2.98 -9.26
C PRO A 92 -1.17 1.74 -9.16
N PHE A 93 -1.06 1.23 -7.94
CA PHE A 93 -0.51 -0.10 -7.68
C PHE A 93 -1.26 -0.78 -6.54
N SER A 94 -1.25 -2.10 -6.53
CA SER A 94 -1.69 -2.94 -5.43
C SER A 94 -0.49 -3.50 -4.67
N VAL A 95 -0.73 -4.21 -3.57
CA VAL A 95 0.33 -4.77 -2.74
C VAL A 95 0.14 -6.26 -2.51
N VAL A 96 1.26 -6.97 -2.35
CA VAL A 96 1.28 -8.29 -1.73
C VAL A 96 1.75 -8.11 -0.30
N ALA A 97 0.88 -8.39 0.66
CA ALA A 97 1.13 -8.15 2.08
C ALA A 97 1.03 -9.46 2.88
N LYS A 98 1.63 -9.47 4.07
CA LYS A 98 1.55 -10.60 4.99
C LYS A 98 0.11 -10.75 5.52
N LYS A 99 -0.40 -11.98 5.61
CA LYS A 99 -1.77 -12.32 6.04
C LYS A 99 -2.17 -11.65 7.36
N GLU A 100 -1.25 -11.61 8.32
CA GLU A 100 -1.52 -11.09 9.66
C GLU A 100 -1.87 -9.60 9.68
N VAL A 101 -1.32 -8.81 8.76
CA VAL A 101 -1.66 -7.38 8.68
C VAL A 101 -3.02 -7.13 8.05
N GLY A 102 -3.57 -8.10 7.35
CA GLY A 102 -4.90 -8.03 6.72
C GLY A 102 -6.06 -7.95 7.72
N ASN A 103 -5.84 -8.30 8.99
CA ASN A 103 -6.86 -8.23 10.05
C ASN A 103 -6.75 -6.95 10.91
N VAL A 104 -5.73 -6.13 10.68
CA VAL A 104 -5.55 -4.87 11.41
C VAL A 104 -6.61 -3.88 10.95
N PRO A 105 -7.41 -3.30 11.86
CA PRO A 105 -8.35 -2.23 11.52
C PRO A 105 -7.64 -1.11 10.74
N PHE A 106 -8.32 -0.45 9.83
CA PHE A 106 -7.79 0.49 8.87
C PHE A 106 -7.00 -0.17 7.73
N LEU A 107 -5.97 -0.99 8.01
CA LEU A 107 -5.21 -1.68 6.97
C LEU A 107 -6.08 -2.67 6.19
N LYS A 108 -6.99 -3.37 6.86
CA LYS A 108 -7.97 -4.25 6.20
C LYS A 108 -8.75 -3.52 5.11
N GLN A 109 -9.25 -2.32 5.40
CA GLN A 109 -10.01 -1.52 4.46
C GLN A 109 -9.12 -0.99 3.32
N VAL A 110 -7.90 -0.53 3.64
CA VAL A 110 -6.92 -0.11 2.63
C VAL A 110 -6.60 -1.25 1.67
N PHE A 111 -6.28 -2.44 2.18
CA PHE A 111 -5.99 -3.61 1.37
C PHE A 111 -7.20 -4.05 0.53
N SER A 112 -8.41 -3.96 1.08
CA SER A 112 -9.64 -4.20 0.31
C SER A 112 -9.77 -3.20 -0.86
N CYS A 113 -9.57 -1.90 -0.61
CA CYS A 113 -9.61 -0.86 -1.66
C CYS A 113 -8.54 -1.08 -2.73
N MET A 114 -7.36 -1.56 -2.36
CA MET A 114 -6.28 -1.87 -3.29
C MET A 114 -6.51 -3.21 -4.03
N LYS A 115 -7.48 -4.03 -3.60
CA LYS A 115 -7.60 -5.45 -4.00
C LYS A 115 -6.26 -6.17 -3.81
N ALA A 116 -5.66 -6.00 -2.64
CA ALA A 116 -4.36 -6.55 -2.28
C ALA A 116 -4.42 -8.07 -2.13
N PHE A 117 -3.32 -8.74 -2.44
CA PHE A 117 -3.16 -10.15 -2.09
C PHE A 117 -2.49 -10.30 -0.73
N LEU A 118 -3.05 -11.20 0.08
CA LEU A 118 -2.48 -11.54 1.38
C LEU A 118 -1.81 -12.91 1.29
N ILE A 119 -0.52 -12.97 1.64
CA ILE A 119 0.29 -14.18 1.58
C ILE A 119 0.45 -14.79 2.97
N ASP A 120 0.18 -16.08 3.06
CA ASP A 120 0.48 -16.91 4.23
C ASP A 120 1.80 -17.65 3.98
N ARG A 121 2.87 -17.22 4.62
CA ARG A 121 4.21 -17.79 4.40
C ARG A 121 4.38 -19.19 4.97
N GLU A 122 3.50 -19.60 5.86
CA GLU A 122 3.49 -20.95 6.44
C GLU A 122 2.73 -21.95 5.55
N ASP A 123 1.87 -21.43 4.64
CA ASP A 123 1.18 -22.24 3.64
C ASP A 123 1.80 -22.02 2.24
N ILE A 124 2.67 -22.96 1.85
CA ILE A 124 3.35 -22.94 0.55
C ILE A 124 2.35 -22.98 -0.60
N LYS A 125 1.26 -23.76 -0.49
CA LYS A 125 0.28 -23.89 -1.57
C LYS A 125 -0.48 -22.57 -1.77
N GLN A 126 -0.91 -21.93 -0.68
CA GLN A 126 -1.55 -20.62 -0.71
C GLN A 126 -0.59 -19.56 -1.26
N SER A 127 0.66 -19.56 -0.81
CA SER A 127 1.69 -18.65 -1.31
C SER A 127 1.91 -18.79 -2.82
N MET A 128 2.03 -20.00 -3.33
CA MET A 128 2.13 -20.26 -4.77
C MET A 128 0.90 -19.76 -5.53
N GLN A 129 -0.31 -20.01 -5.02
CA GLN A 129 -1.54 -19.53 -5.65
C GLN A 129 -1.60 -18.01 -5.72
N VAL A 130 -1.17 -17.31 -4.67
CA VAL A 130 -1.05 -15.85 -4.66
C VAL A 130 -0.10 -15.37 -5.76
N ILE A 131 1.09 -15.97 -5.86
CA ILE A 131 2.07 -15.57 -6.89
C ILE A 131 1.52 -15.81 -8.31
N ILE A 132 0.83 -16.92 -8.53
CA ILE A 132 0.19 -17.21 -9.83
C ILE A 132 -0.86 -16.14 -10.15
N ASN A 133 -1.71 -15.76 -9.18
CA ASN A 133 -2.76 -14.76 -9.38
C ASN A 133 -2.15 -13.37 -9.62
N VAL A 134 -1.16 -12.96 -8.83
CA VAL A 134 -0.43 -11.70 -9.04
C VAL A 134 0.18 -11.66 -10.45
N THR A 135 0.84 -12.75 -10.86
CA THR A 135 1.44 -12.83 -12.21
C THR A 135 0.39 -12.65 -13.31
N LYS A 136 -0.81 -13.23 -13.16
CA LYS A 136 -1.91 -13.06 -14.13
C LYS A 136 -2.37 -11.61 -14.19
N GLU A 137 -2.53 -10.95 -13.05
CA GLU A 137 -2.99 -9.57 -12.99
C GLU A 137 -1.93 -8.58 -13.50
N VAL A 138 -0.65 -8.82 -13.23
CA VAL A 138 0.45 -8.04 -13.80
C VAL A 138 0.46 -8.16 -15.33
N LYS A 139 0.30 -9.36 -15.87
CA LYS A 139 0.18 -9.58 -17.33
C LYS A 139 -1.08 -8.91 -17.92
N ALA A 140 -2.11 -8.73 -17.12
CA ALA A 140 -3.33 -8.01 -17.52
C ALA A 140 -3.21 -6.47 -17.35
N GLY A 141 -2.05 -5.96 -16.97
CA GLY A 141 -1.76 -4.52 -16.88
C GLY A 141 -1.97 -3.90 -15.51
N ARG A 142 -2.04 -4.68 -14.41
CA ARG A 142 -2.05 -4.11 -13.06
C ARG A 142 -0.63 -4.03 -12.49
N ASN A 143 -0.36 -2.98 -11.73
CA ASN A 143 0.92 -2.81 -11.06
C ASN A 143 0.84 -3.34 -9.63
N TYR A 144 1.94 -3.94 -9.16
CA TYR A 144 2.04 -4.50 -7.82
C TYR A 144 3.31 -4.05 -7.11
N LEU A 145 3.25 -4.04 -5.79
CA LEU A 145 4.39 -3.84 -4.90
C LEU A 145 4.52 -5.04 -3.97
N ILE A 146 5.71 -5.59 -3.86
CA ILE A 146 6.04 -6.64 -2.91
C ILE A 146 7.40 -6.38 -2.27
N PHE A 147 7.49 -6.54 -0.96
CA PHE A 147 8.76 -6.52 -0.23
C PHE A 147 9.39 -7.91 -0.26
N ALA A 148 10.31 -8.10 -1.21
CA ALA A 148 10.93 -9.41 -1.46
C ALA A 148 11.74 -9.92 -0.27
N GLU A 149 12.34 -9.04 0.54
CA GLU A 149 13.11 -9.39 1.75
C GLU A 149 12.26 -10.11 2.81
N GLY A 150 10.96 -10.01 2.74
CA GLY A 150 10.03 -10.68 3.66
C GLY A 150 10.08 -10.17 5.10
N THR A 151 11.11 -9.46 5.52
CA THR A 151 11.27 -8.86 6.85
C THR A 151 11.80 -7.43 6.72
N ARG A 152 11.60 -6.62 7.77
CA ARG A 152 12.16 -5.28 7.82
C ARG A 152 13.66 -5.35 8.09
N SER A 153 14.45 -4.61 7.32
CA SER A 153 15.85 -4.40 7.63
C SER A 153 15.98 -3.66 8.97
N LYS A 154 16.66 -4.28 9.94
CA LYS A 154 16.87 -3.67 11.27
C LYS A 154 17.92 -2.56 11.25
N ASN A 155 18.84 -2.58 10.30
CA ASN A 155 20.04 -1.73 10.27
C ASN A 155 20.21 -0.94 8.97
N GLY A 156 19.19 -0.89 8.10
CA GLY A 156 19.31 -0.24 6.78
C GLY A 156 20.22 -0.97 5.77
N ASN A 157 20.85 -2.05 6.17
CA ASN A 157 21.65 -2.90 5.30
C ASN A 157 20.81 -4.08 4.83
N HIS A 158 21.07 -4.56 3.60
CA HIS A 158 20.48 -5.80 3.11
C HIS A 158 20.83 -6.94 4.09
N PRO A 159 19.92 -7.92 4.30
CA PRO A 159 20.32 -9.17 4.94
C PRO A 159 21.47 -9.73 4.08
N GLN A 160 22.64 -9.87 4.68
CA GLN A 160 23.70 -10.63 4.06
C GLN A 160 23.26 -12.09 4.06
N GLU A 161 23.38 -12.75 2.91
CA GLU A 161 23.17 -14.17 2.71
C GLU A 161 23.95 -15.01 3.73
#